data_4b87216ea984b9dec65d96e3ed08e123
#
_entry.id   4b87216ea984b9dec65d96e3ed08e123
#
_cell.length_a   1.000
_cell.length_b   1.000
_cell.length_c   1.000
_cell.angle_alpha   90.00
_cell.angle_beta   90.00
_cell.angle_gamma   90.00
#
_symmetry.space_group_name_H-M   'P 1'
#
loop_
_entity.id
_entity.type
_entity.pdbx_description
1 polymer ?
#
loop_
_entity_poly.entity_id
_entity_poly.type
_entity_poly.pdbx_seq_one_letter_code
_entity_poly.pdbx_strand_id
1 'polypeptide(L)'
;MLDANLKTQLKTYLEKVSKPIELVASVDDSAKSQELLALLNDIATLSERVTVIERRGDNERKPSFSIGEAGKNSGIRFAGIPMGHEFTSLVLALLQVGGHPVKLDDAVIEQIRNLDGDYQFETYFSLSCQNCPEVVQALNVMALINPRIRHVAIDGALFQNEVEARQIMAVPTMFMNGDVFGQGRSGVKEILAKLDTNAGARAAKELEKKPVFDTLIVGGGPAGAAAAIYSARKGIATGVVAERFGGQVLDTLAIENFVSVTETEGPKFATALEQHVKSYEVDIMDVQRAEALIPGRINEVRLANGAVLKAKTIILATGARWRQINVPGEDEYRNHGVAYCPHCDGPLFKGKRVAVIGGGNSGVEAAIDLAGIVREVTLLEFGATLRADEVLQRKLRSLPNVTVVTQAQTTEITGDGNKVNGLVYKDLASGEVKKIELEGVFVQIGLVPNTEWLKGTVELSKHGEIVVDARGATSVPGVFAAGDVTTVPFKQIVIAVGEGAKASLSAFDHLIRTSADEEVEAEAEAVA
;
A
#
# COMPACT_ATOMS: atom_id res chain seq x y z
N MET A 1 -29.19 -3.42 -15.58
CA MET A 1 -28.15 -3.61 -14.58
C MET A 1 -27.24 -2.39 -14.47
N LEU A 2 -26.76 -1.83 -15.57
CA LEU A 2 -26.11 -0.53 -15.56
C LEU A 2 -27.17 0.58 -15.47
N ASP A 3 -27.02 1.51 -14.53
CA ASP A 3 -27.85 2.70 -14.49
C ASP A 3 -27.53 3.65 -15.67
N ALA A 4 -28.39 4.66 -15.87
CA ALA A 4 -28.27 5.58 -17.01
C ALA A 4 -26.93 6.37 -16.99
N ASN A 5 -26.40 6.69 -15.81
CA ASN A 5 -25.17 7.45 -15.65
C ASN A 5 -23.96 6.57 -16.05
N LEU A 6 -23.89 5.35 -15.50
CA LEU A 6 -22.84 4.38 -15.87
C LEU A 6 -22.87 4.04 -17.36
N LYS A 7 -24.06 3.87 -17.96
CA LYS A 7 -24.21 3.66 -19.43
C LYS A 7 -23.63 4.83 -20.22
N THR A 8 -23.92 6.06 -19.81
CA THR A 8 -23.39 7.25 -20.48
C THR A 8 -21.88 7.35 -20.39
N GLN A 9 -21.32 7.12 -19.21
CA GLN A 9 -19.88 7.13 -18.99
C GLN A 9 -19.18 6.01 -19.79
N LEU A 10 -19.69 4.79 -19.70
CA LEU A 10 -19.13 3.64 -20.41
C LEU A 10 -19.16 3.84 -21.92
N LYS A 11 -20.26 4.40 -22.48
CA LYS A 11 -20.35 4.74 -23.90
C LYS A 11 -19.20 5.66 -24.31
N THR A 12 -18.94 6.72 -23.57
CA THR A 12 -17.84 7.66 -23.83
C THR A 12 -16.48 6.97 -23.81
N TYR A 13 -16.28 6.01 -22.89
CA TYR A 13 -15.04 5.22 -22.89
C TYR A 13 -14.94 4.28 -24.10
N LEU A 14 -16.03 3.63 -24.48
CA LEU A 14 -16.06 2.70 -25.62
C LEU A 14 -15.86 3.38 -26.99
N GLU A 15 -16.06 4.69 -27.10
CA GLU A 15 -15.66 5.47 -28.29
C GLU A 15 -14.16 5.40 -28.60
N LYS A 16 -13.32 5.13 -27.57
CA LYS A 16 -11.87 4.96 -27.71
C LYS A 16 -11.45 3.58 -28.21
N VAL A 17 -12.38 2.64 -28.29
CA VAL A 17 -12.15 1.29 -28.80
C VAL A 17 -11.99 1.35 -30.33
N SER A 18 -10.85 0.91 -30.84
CA SER A 18 -10.52 0.93 -32.27
C SER A 18 -10.65 -0.44 -32.96
N LYS A 19 -10.58 -1.53 -32.18
CA LYS A 19 -10.64 -2.92 -32.63
C LYS A 19 -11.94 -3.60 -32.20
N PRO A 20 -12.46 -4.57 -32.98
CA PRO A 20 -13.63 -5.33 -32.57
C PRO A 20 -13.31 -6.24 -31.39
N ILE A 21 -14.22 -6.28 -30.42
CA ILE A 21 -14.13 -7.06 -29.17
C ILE A 21 -15.20 -8.14 -29.15
N GLU A 22 -14.81 -9.34 -28.77
CA GLU A 22 -15.72 -10.44 -28.46
C GLU A 22 -15.75 -10.69 -26.96
N LEU A 23 -16.96 -10.71 -26.38
CA LEU A 23 -17.24 -11.13 -25.01
C LEU A 23 -17.80 -12.55 -25.08
N VAL A 24 -16.96 -13.54 -24.77
CA VAL A 24 -17.38 -14.94 -24.84
C VAL A 24 -17.86 -15.39 -23.46
N ALA A 25 -19.17 -15.44 -23.28
CA ALA A 25 -19.84 -15.80 -22.03
C ALA A 25 -20.01 -17.31 -21.91
N SER A 26 -19.51 -17.90 -20.84
CA SER A 26 -19.73 -19.30 -20.42
C SER A 26 -20.81 -19.29 -19.34
N VAL A 27 -21.99 -19.82 -19.68
CA VAL A 27 -23.20 -19.67 -18.86
C VAL A 27 -23.99 -20.98 -18.75
N ASP A 28 -24.84 -21.03 -17.74
CA ASP A 28 -25.85 -22.07 -17.50
C ASP A 28 -27.24 -21.44 -17.33
N ASP A 29 -28.20 -22.20 -16.81
CA ASP A 29 -29.57 -21.72 -16.60
C ASP A 29 -29.77 -20.97 -15.26
N SER A 30 -28.70 -20.73 -14.51
CA SER A 30 -28.76 -20.02 -13.21
C SER A 30 -29.17 -18.55 -13.37
N ALA A 31 -29.76 -18.00 -12.31
CA ALA A 31 -30.09 -16.57 -12.24
C ALA A 31 -28.85 -15.69 -12.41
N LYS A 32 -27.68 -16.13 -11.91
CA LYS A 32 -26.41 -15.38 -12.04
C LYS A 32 -25.87 -15.38 -13.46
N SER A 33 -26.05 -16.45 -14.22
CA SER A 33 -25.74 -16.48 -15.64
C SER A 33 -26.62 -15.53 -16.46
N GLN A 34 -27.90 -15.45 -16.12
CA GLN A 34 -28.83 -14.48 -16.75
C GLN A 34 -28.44 -13.03 -16.42
N GLU A 35 -28.05 -12.78 -15.16
CA GLU A 35 -27.56 -11.48 -14.72
C GLU A 35 -26.28 -11.05 -15.44
N LEU A 36 -25.32 -11.97 -15.63
CA LEU A 36 -24.12 -11.73 -16.43
C LEU A 36 -24.48 -11.40 -17.88
N LEU A 37 -25.32 -12.20 -18.53
CA LEU A 37 -25.73 -11.96 -19.92
C LEU A 37 -26.41 -10.58 -20.09
N ALA A 38 -27.23 -10.17 -19.11
CA ALA A 38 -27.85 -8.85 -19.12
C ALA A 38 -26.80 -7.73 -19.06
N LEU A 39 -25.76 -7.88 -18.24
CA LEU A 39 -24.64 -6.91 -18.19
C LEU A 39 -23.89 -6.86 -19.53
N LEU A 40 -23.50 -8.00 -20.07
CA LEU A 40 -22.73 -8.07 -21.31
C LEU A 40 -23.52 -7.52 -22.52
N ASN A 41 -24.81 -7.82 -22.60
CA ASN A 41 -25.70 -7.25 -23.61
C ASN A 41 -25.88 -5.74 -23.43
N ASP A 42 -26.02 -5.24 -22.20
CA ASP A 42 -26.03 -3.81 -21.93
C ASP A 42 -24.76 -3.12 -22.50
N ILE A 43 -23.58 -3.73 -22.27
CA ILE A 43 -22.30 -3.22 -22.82
C ILE A 43 -22.30 -3.24 -24.34
N ALA A 44 -22.73 -4.34 -24.97
CA ALA A 44 -22.76 -4.47 -26.42
C ALA A 44 -23.70 -3.46 -27.10
N THR A 45 -24.78 -3.05 -26.44
CA THR A 45 -25.68 -2.00 -26.97
C THR A 45 -25.02 -0.61 -27.02
N LEU A 46 -23.91 -0.39 -26.29
CA LEU A 46 -23.23 0.90 -26.21
C LEU A 46 -22.16 1.10 -27.29
N SER A 47 -21.75 0.03 -27.99
CA SER A 47 -20.73 0.10 -29.06
C SER A 47 -20.92 -1.01 -30.07
N GLU A 48 -20.98 -0.65 -31.35
CA GLU A 48 -21.04 -1.60 -32.48
C GLU A 48 -19.78 -2.48 -32.61
N ARG A 49 -18.72 -2.13 -31.87
CA ARG A 49 -17.46 -2.90 -31.88
C ARG A 49 -17.43 -4.01 -30.83
N VAL A 50 -18.47 -4.14 -30.01
CA VAL A 50 -18.56 -5.16 -28.95
C VAL A 50 -19.65 -6.16 -29.31
N THR A 51 -19.28 -7.43 -29.39
CA THR A 51 -20.20 -8.54 -29.62
C THR A 51 -20.19 -9.53 -28.48
N VAL A 52 -21.34 -10.12 -28.18
CA VAL A 52 -21.48 -11.15 -27.15
C VAL A 52 -21.67 -12.50 -27.81
N ILE A 53 -20.88 -13.50 -27.41
CA ILE A 53 -20.98 -14.89 -27.82
C ILE A 53 -21.31 -15.73 -26.61
N GLU A 54 -22.46 -16.40 -26.65
CA GLU A 54 -22.88 -17.29 -25.58
C GLU A 54 -22.36 -18.72 -25.84
N ARG A 55 -21.80 -19.34 -24.79
CA ARG A 55 -21.38 -20.75 -24.77
C ARG A 55 -22.04 -21.48 -23.62
N ARG A 56 -22.57 -22.66 -23.91
CA ARG A 56 -23.15 -23.57 -22.92
C ARG A 56 -22.43 -24.91 -23.00
N GLY A 57 -22.24 -25.56 -21.86
CA GLY A 57 -21.66 -26.91 -21.81
C GLY A 57 -20.14 -26.99 -21.94
N ASP A 58 -19.42 -25.85 -21.95
CA ASP A 58 -17.96 -25.83 -21.82
C ASP A 58 -17.50 -26.12 -20.38
N ASN A 59 -16.21 -26.33 -20.17
CA ASN A 59 -15.61 -26.66 -18.88
C ASN A 59 -15.21 -25.40 -18.06
N GLU A 60 -15.64 -24.23 -18.49
CA GLU A 60 -15.34 -23.00 -17.79
C GLU A 60 -16.24 -22.79 -16.58
N ARG A 61 -15.79 -21.99 -15.61
CA ARG A 61 -16.64 -21.55 -14.49
C ARG A 61 -17.89 -20.85 -15.00
N LYS A 62 -19.02 -21.05 -14.34
CA LYS A 62 -20.31 -20.47 -14.72
C LYS A 62 -20.94 -19.72 -13.53
N PRO A 63 -21.28 -18.45 -13.70
CA PRO A 63 -21.09 -17.62 -14.89
C PRO A 63 -19.65 -17.09 -15.02
N SER A 64 -19.13 -17.02 -16.24
CA SER A 64 -17.86 -16.36 -16.52
C SER A 64 -17.84 -15.82 -17.96
N PHE A 65 -16.90 -14.96 -18.30
CA PHE A 65 -16.69 -14.53 -19.67
C PHE A 65 -15.24 -14.16 -19.92
N SER A 66 -14.77 -14.37 -21.13
CA SER A 66 -13.49 -13.86 -21.60
C SER A 66 -13.68 -12.62 -22.48
N ILE A 67 -12.66 -11.76 -22.50
CA ILE A 67 -12.59 -10.57 -23.35
C ILE A 67 -11.47 -10.80 -24.35
N GLY A 68 -11.75 -10.68 -25.65
CA GLY A 68 -10.74 -10.86 -26.70
C GLY A 68 -10.98 -9.93 -27.90
N GLU A 69 -9.94 -9.66 -28.69
CA GLU A 69 -10.10 -9.15 -30.04
C GLU A 69 -10.80 -10.24 -30.89
N ALA A 70 -11.68 -9.87 -31.80
CA ALA A 70 -12.46 -10.82 -32.56
C ALA A 70 -11.60 -11.96 -33.16
N GLY A 71 -11.96 -13.19 -32.81
CA GLY A 71 -11.23 -14.40 -33.20
C GLY A 71 -9.92 -14.66 -32.47
N LYS A 72 -9.55 -13.87 -31.44
CA LYS A 72 -8.33 -14.04 -30.63
C LYS A 72 -8.63 -14.16 -29.15
N ASN A 73 -7.83 -14.97 -28.45
CA ASN A 73 -7.88 -15.05 -26.99
C ASN A 73 -6.83 -14.10 -26.40
N SER A 74 -7.26 -13.15 -25.57
CA SER A 74 -6.37 -12.24 -24.86
C SER A 74 -5.75 -12.83 -23.59
N GLY A 75 -6.22 -14.01 -23.15
CA GLY A 75 -5.87 -14.58 -21.86
C GLY A 75 -6.63 -13.99 -20.66
N ILE A 76 -7.54 -13.04 -20.86
CA ILE A 76 -8.30 -12.37 -19.80
C ILE A 76 -9.68 -13.00 -19.65
N ARG A 77 -10.04 -13.41 -18.42
CA ARG A 77 -11.35 -13.92 -18.06
C ARG A 77 -11.81 -13.38 -16.71
N PHE A 78 -13.09 -13.09 -16.60
CA PHE A 78 -13.78 -12.83 -15.34
C PHE A 78 -14.74 -13.96 -15.03
N ALA A 79 -14.58 -14.59 -13.88
CA ALA A 79 -15.53 -15.56 -13.32
C ALA A 79 -16.36 -14.82 -12.25
N GLY A 80 -17.56 -14.45 -12.65
CA GLY A 80 -18.47 -13.62 -11.87
C GLY A 80 -18.95 -12.40 -12.63
N ILE A 81 -19.52 -11.43 -11.92
CA ILE A 81 -20.10 -10.21 -12.45
C ILE A 81 -19.30 -9.02 -11.91
N PRO A 82 -18.31 -8.49 -12.65
CA PRO A 82 -17.37 -7.48 -12.17
C PRO A 82 -18.03 -6.10 -12.05
N MET A 83 -18.75 -5.92 -10.94
CA MET A 83 -19.36 -4.67 -10.53
C MET A 83 -18.62 -4.09 -9.31
N GLY A 84 -19.16 -3.07 -8.65
CA GLY A 84 -18.51 -2.44 -7.52
C GLY A 84 -17.12 -1.91 -7.89
N HIS A 85 -16.10 -2.20 -7.08
CA HIS A 85 -14.73 -1.76 -7.35
C HIS A 85 -14.12 -2.41 -8.60
N GLU A 86 -14.54 -3.62 -8.98
CA GLU A 86 -14.02 -4.31 -10.17
C GLU A 86 -14.62 -3.83 -11.50
N PHE A 87 -15.62 -2.95 -11.47
CA PHE A 87 -16.15 -2.37 -12.70
C PHE A 87 -15.08 -1.59 -13.49
N THR A 88 -14.17 -0.91 -12.80
CA THR A 88 -13.03 -0.24 -13.43
C THR A 88 -12.08 -1.21 -14.11
N SER A 89 -11.86 -2.38 -13.54
CA SER A 89 -11.03 -3.44 -14.15
C SER A 89 -11.65 -3.99 -15.43
N LEU A 90 -12.97 -4.16 -15.45
CA LEU A 90 -13.72 -4.52 -16.65
C LEU A 90 -13.56 -3.44 -17.75
N VAL A 91 -13.79 -2.17 -17.40
CA VAL A 91 -13.71 -1.06 -18.37
C VAL A 91 -12.31 -0.95 -18.95
N LEU A 92 -11.26 -1.05 -18.13
CA LEU A 92 -9.88 -1.01 -18.60
C LEU A 92 -9.54 -2.21 -19.50
N ALA A 93 -10.00 -3.42 -19.16
CA ALA A 93 -9.79 -4.59 -20.00
C ALA A 93 -10.45 -4.43 -21.39
N LEU A 94 -11.69 -3.91 -21.45
CA LEU A 94 -12.37 -3.59 -22.72
C LEU A 94 -11.57 -2.58 -23.56
N LEU A 95 -11.11 -1.50 -22.94
CA LEU A 95 -10.33 -0.47 -23.63
C LEU A 95 -9.02 -1.02 -24.20
N GLN A 96 -8.27 -1.75 -23.38
CA GLN A 96 -6.95 -2.24 -23.72
C GLN A 96 -7.02 -3.34 -24.79
N VAL A 97 -7.93 -4.29 -24.65
CA VAL A 97 -8.20 -5.30 -25.69
C VAL A 97 -8.69 -4.63 -26.97
N GLY A 98 -9.49 -3.58 -26.85
CA GLY A 98 -10.00 -2.77 -27.96
C GLY A 98 -8.97 -1.83 -28.60
N GLY A 99 -7.68 -1.94 -28.24
CA GLY A 99 -6.58 -1.22 -28.88
C GLY A 99 -6.19 0.10 -28.22
N HIS A 100 -6.75 0.43 -27.06
CA HIS A 100 -6.27 1.58 -26.27
C HIS A 100 -4.90 1.26 -25.65
N PRO A 101 -3.89 2.16 -25.74
CA PRO A 101 -2.55 1.90 -25.24
C PRO A 101 -2.52 1.60 -23.74
N VAL A 102 -1.72 0.63 -23.33
CA VAL A 102 -1.41 0.39 -21.92
C VAL A 102 -0.47 1.47 -21.40
N LYS A 103 -0.71 1.94 -20.19
CA LYS A 103 0.13 2.95 -19.55
C LYS A 103 1.19 2.27 -18.68
N LEU A 104 2.20 1.69 -19.32
CA LEU A 104 3.38 1.11 -18.69
C LEU A 104 4.64 1.62 -19.39
N ASP A 105 5.75 1.66 -18.66
CA ASP A 105 7.06 1.99 -19.22
C ASP A 105 7.49 0.92 -20.24
N ASP A 106 8.12 1.32 -21.34
CA ASP A 106 8.54 0.39 -22.40
C ASP A 106 9.43 -0.74 -21.87
N ALA A 107 10.30 -0.45 -20.90
CA ALA A 107 11.13 -1.45 -20.24
C ALA A 107 10.32 -2.52 -19.51
N VAL A 108 9.22 -2.14 -18.87
CA VAL A 108 8.31 -3.06 -18.19
C VAL A 108 7.55 -3.91 -19.20
N ILE A 109 7.10 -3.32 -20.31
CA ILE A 109 6.44 -4.04 -21.41
C ILE A 109 7.37 -5.10 -21.98
N GLU A 110 8.64 -4.77 -22.23
CA GLU A 110 9.64 -5.73 -22.72
C GLU A 110 9.94 -6.84 -21.70
N GLN A 111 10.01 -6.53 -20.42
CA GLN A 111 10.14 -7.55 -19.37
C GLN A 111 8.98 -8.54 -19.39
N ILE A 112 7.72 -8.05 -19.50
CA ILE A 112 6.55 -8.92 -19.58
C ILE A 112 6.61 -9.81 -20.83
N ARG A 113 6.97 -9.26 -22.00
CA ARG A 113 7.12 -10.02 -23.26
C ARG A 113 8.14 -11.13 -23.16
N ASN A 114 9.23 -10.88 -22.45
CA ASN A 114 10.37 -11.79 -22.33
C ASN A 114 10.23 -12.80 -21.18
N LEU A 115 9.11 -12.85 -20.48
CA LEU A 115 8.86 -13.91 -19.49
C LEU A 115 8.74 -15.27 -20.19
N ASP A 116 9.51 -16.24 -19.74
CA ASP A 116 9.77 -17.53 -20.41
C ASP A 116 9.03 -18.68 -19.73
N GLY A 117 7.78 -18.51 -19.39
CA GLY A 117 6.97 -19.54 -18.73
C GLY A 117 5.53 -19.48 -19.17
N ASP A 118 4.80 -20.58 -19.01
CA ASP A 118 3.36 -20.60 -19.12
C ASP A 118 2.76 -20.34 -17.74
N TYR A 119 2.12 -19.19 -17.59
CA TYR A 119 1.60 -18.70 -16.32
C TYR A 119 0.07 -18.67 -16.36
N GLN A 120 -0.57 -19.45 -15.51
CA GLN A 120 -2.01 -19.43 -15.30
C GLN A 120 -2.31 -18.80 -13.95
N PHE A 121 -2.73 -17.54 -13.98
CA PHE A 121 -3.10 -16.80 -12.78
C PHE A 121 -4.59 -16.91 -12.50
N GLU A 122 -4.92 -17.08 -11.24
CA GLU A 122 -6.27 -16.97 -10.69
C GLU A 122 -6.23 -15.99 -9.53
N THR A 123 -7.04 -14.94 -9.60
CA THR A 123 -7.13 -13.94 -8.52
C THR A 123 -8.52 -13.97 -7.92
N TYR A 124 -8.61 -14.34 -6.65
CA TYR A 124 -9.86 -14.25 -5.91
C TYR A 124 -10.04 -12.83 -5.37
N PHE A 125 -11.17 -12.21 -5.68
CA PHE A 125 -11.50 -10.86 -5.28
C PHE A 125 -12.90 -10.79 -4.61
N SER A 126 -13.21 -9.64 -4.01
CA SER A 126 -14.55 -9.26 -3.56
C SER A 126 -14.95 -7.94 -4.21
N LEU A 127 -16.24 -7.78 -4.52
CA LEU A 127 -16.75 -6.54 -5.13
C LEU A 127 -16.60 -5.29 -4.24
N SER A 128 -16.44 -5.48 -2.94
CA SER A 128 -16.19 -4.42 -1.95
C SER A 128 -14.71 -4.20 -1.62
N CYS A 129 -13.82 -5.00 -2.19
CA CYS A 129 -12.38 -4.92 -1.92
C CYS A 129 -11.73 -3.77 -2.72
N GLN A 130 -11.18 -2.79 -2.04
CA GLN A 130 -10.53 -1.63 -2.66
C GLN A 130 -9.15 -1.93 -3.26
N ASN A 131 -8.45 -2.94 -2.74
CA ASN A 131 -7.11 -3.33 -3.18
C ASN A 131 -7.12 -4.36 -4.35
N CYS A 132 -8.26 -5.01 -4.58
CA CYS A 132 -8.39 -6.06 -5.59
C CYS A 132 -8.23 -5.53 -7.03
N PRO A 133 -8.76 -4.36 -7.42
CA PRO A 133 -8.66 -3.88 -8.78
C PRO A 133 -7.24 -3.72 -9.28
N GLU A 134 -6.29 -3.32 -8.44
CA GLU A 134 -4.90 -3.14 -8.85
C GLU A 134 -4.26 -4.45 -9.30
N VAL A 135 -4.48 -5.53 -8.55
CA VAL A 135 -3.99 -6.87 -8.89
C VAL A 135 -4.64 -7.40 -10.16
N VAL A 136 -5.98 -7.26 -10.25
CA VAL A 136 -6.74 -7.72 -11.43
C VAL A 136 -6.30 -6.99 -12.68
N GLN A 137 -6.13 -5.68 -12.62
CA GLN A 137 -5.68 -4.86 -13.75
C GLN A 137 -4.24 -5.16 -14.13
N ALA A 138 -3.35 -5.37 -13.15
CA ALA A 138 -1.95 -5.74 -13.41
C ALA A 138 -1.86 -7.07 -14.17
N LEU A 139 -2.55 -8.11 -13.72
CA LEU A 139 -2.52 -9.42 -14.37
C LEU A 139 -3.25 -9.42 -15.72
N ASN A 140 -4.34 -8.66 -15.88
CA ASN A 140 -5.00 -8.47 -17.18
C ASN A 140 -4.07 -7.82 -18.21
N VAL A 141 -3.35 -6.77 -17.83
CA VAL A 141 -2.37 -6.11 -18.71
C VAL A 141 -1.23 -7.06 -19.08
N MET A 142 -0.72 -7.84 -18.11
CA MET A 142 0.33 -8.82 -18.37
C MET A 142 -0.15 -9.91 -19.34
N ALA A 143 -1.37 -10.42 -19.18
CA ALA A 143 -1.96 -11.40 -20.10
C ALA A 143 -2.15 -10.83 -21.53
N LEU A 144 -2.52 -9.56 -21.64
CA LEU A 144 -2.65 -8.89 -22.94
C LEU A 144 -1.30 -8.73 -23.68
N ILE A 145 -0.21 -8.48 -22.93
CA ILE A 145 1.13 -8.25 -23.48
C ILE A 145 1.84 -9.56 -23.83
N ASN A 146 1.68 -10.60 -23.00
CA ASN A 146 2.35 -11.90 -23.18
C ASN A 146 1.31 -13.03 -23.29
N PRO A 147 1.17 -13.68 -24.48
CA PRO A 147 0.17 -14.73 -24.71
C PRO A 147 0.41 -16.02 -23.89
N ARG A 148 1.55 -16.16 -23.24
CA ARG A 148 1.84 -17.26 -22.31
C ARG A 148 1.25 -17.02 -20.91
N ILE A 149 0.72 -15.82 -20.66
CA ILE A 149 0.06 -15.47 -19.40
C ILE A 149 -1.45 -15.55 -19.61
N ARG A 150 -2.13 -16.25 -18.73
CA ARG A 150 -3.59 -16.28 -18.64
C ARG A 150 -4.01 -15.83 -17.25
N HIS A 151 -5.07 -15.05 -17.18
CA HIS A 151 -5.59 -14.56 -15.94
C HIS A 151 -7.10 -14.75 -15.84
N VAL A 152 -7.54 -15.33 -14.74
CA VAL A 152 -8.95 -15.45 -14.35
C VAL A 152 -9.17 -14.67 -13.07
N ALA A 153 -9.94 -13.59 -13.12
CA ALA A 153 -10.41 -12.87 -11.96
C ALA A 153 -11.71 -13.52 -11.45
N ILE A 154 -11.75 -13.96 -10.19
CA ILE A 154 -12.81 -14.83 -9.63
C ILE A 154 -13.47 -14.09 -8.47
N ASP A 155 -14.79 -13.89 -8.57
CA ASP A 155 -15.60 -13.39 -7.46
C ASP A 155 -15.73 -14.46 -6.38
N GLY A 156 -15.00 -14.27 -5.26
CA GLY A 156 -14.99 -15.23 -4.15
C GLY A 156 -16.36 -15.44 -3.51
N ALA A 157 -17.23 -14.42 -3.52
CA ALA A 157 -18.60 -14.57 -2.99
C ALA A 157 -19.48 -15.48 -3.87
N LEU A 158 -19.19 -15.54 -5.17
CA LEU A 158 -19.94 -16.40 -6.10
C LEU A 158 -19.39 -17.82 -6.15
N PHE A 159 -18.09 -17.99 -5.90
CA PHE A 159 -17.38 -19.28 -5.94
C PHE A 159 -16.90 -19.72 -4.54
N GLN A 160 -17.77 -19.63 -3.54
CA GLN A 160 -17.44 -19.92 -2.14
C GLN A 160 -16.86 -21.32 -1.92
N ASN A 161 -17.37 -22.34 -2.63
CA ASN A 161 -16.83 -23.70 -2.54
C ASN A 161 -15.34 -23.78 -2.90
N GLU A 162 -14.88 -22.96 -3.87
CA GLU A 162 -13.46 -22.89 -4.22
C GLU A 162 -12.66 -22.12 -3.15
N VAL A 163 -13.24 -21.04 -2.61
CA VAL A 163 -12.64 -20.26 -1.52
C VAL A 163 -12.41 -21.14 -0.29
N GLU A 164 -13.42 -21.93 0.10
CA GLU A 164 -13.33 -22.88 1.22
C GLU A 164 -12.32 -23.99 0.96
N ALA A 165 -12.39 -24.62 -0.21
CA ALA A 165 -11.47 -25.71 -0.58
C ALA A 165 -10.00 -25.28 -0.63
N ARG A 166 -9.75 -24.03 -1.00
CA ARG A 166 -8.40 -23.43 -1.09
C ARG A 166 -7.98 -22.69 0.18
N GLN A 167 -8.83 -22.67 1.21
CA GLN A 167 -8.59 -21.96 2.49
C GLN A 167 -8.20 -20.49 2.30
N ILE A 168 -8.92 -19.79 1.42
CA ILE A 168 -8.67 -18.37 1.14
C ILE A 168 -9.27 -17.54 2.27
N MET A 169 -8.43 -16.90 3.06
CA MET A 169 -8.83 -16.12 4.24
C MET A 169 -8.87 -14.61 3.99
N ALA A 170 -8.31 -14.14 2.89
CA ALA A 170 -8.25 -12.71 2.54
C ALA A 170 -8.23 -12.52 1.02
N VAL A 171 -8.69 -11.33 0.56
CA VAL A 171 -8.65 -10.94 -0.85
C VAL A 171 -7.92 -9.59 -1.00
N PRO A 172 -7.19 -9.38 -2.11
CA PRO A 172 -6.96 -10.33 -3.21
C PRO A 172 -5.99 -11.44 -2.83
N THR A 173 -6.30 -12.66 -3.22
CA THR A 173 -5.37 -13.80 -3.18
C THR A 173 -5.11 -14.28 -4.60
N MET A 174 -3.83 -14.36 -4.96
CA MET A 174 -3.36 -14.81 -6.27
C MET A 174 -2.84 -16.24 -6.19
N PHE A 175 -3.26 -17.07 -7.11
CA PHE A 175 -2.68 -18.36 -7.41
C PHE A 175 -1.98 -18.31 -8.76
N MET A 176 -0.88 -19.04 -8.90
CA MET A 176 -0.17 -19.24 -10.15
C MET A 176 0.05 -20.73 -10.37
N ASN A 177 -0.45 -21.26 -11.48
CA ASN A 177 -0.37 -22.69 -11.81
C ASN A 177 -0.91 -23.61 -10.70
N GLY A 178 -1.86 -23.14 -9.92
CA GLY A 178 -2.51 -23.87 -8.82
C GLY A 178 -1.95 -23.60 -7.44
N ASP A 179 -0.75 -23.05 -7.32
CA ASP A 179 -0.10 -22.74 -6.05
C ASP A 179 -0.32 -21.27 -5.63
N VAL A 180 -0.32 -20.99 -4.33
CA VAL A 180 -0.44 -19.62 -3.80
C VAL A 180 0.77 -18.79 -4.24
N PHE A 181 0.52 -17.76 -5.04
CA PHE A 181 1.55 -16.84 -5.51
C PHE A 181 1.72 -15.62 -4.59
N GLY A 182 0.63 -15.14 -4.03
CA GLY A 182 0.66 -14.00 -3.10
C GLY A 182 -0.72 -13.57 -2.63
N GLN A 183 -0.72 -12.74 -1.61
CA GLN A 183 -1.92 -12.13 -1.02
C GLN A 183 -1.71 -10.63 -0.88
N GLY A 184 -2.81 -9.88 -0.89
CA GLY A 184 -2.82 -8.44 -0.77
C GLY A 184 -2.47 -7.72 -2.09
N ARG A 185 -2.39 -6.40 -1.99
CA ARG A 185 -2.14 -5.51 -3.11
C ARG A 185 -0.79 -5.81 -3.77
N SER A 186 -0.77 -5.90 -5.09
CA SER A 186 0.45 -6.08 -5.89
C SER A 186 0.26 -5.51 -7.29
N GLY A 187 1.14 -4.59 -7.69
CA GLY A 187 1.17 -4.03 -9.03
C GLY A 187 2.02 -4.88 -9.99
N VAL A 188 2.10 -4.44 -11.25
CA VAL A 188 2.86 -5.14 -12.31
C VAL A 188 4.31 -5.37 -11.91
N LYS A 189 4.99 -4.36 -11.34
CA LYS A 189 6.42 -4.44 -10.98
C LYS A 189 6.69 -5.47 -9.88
N GLU A 190 5.81 -5.54 -8.86
CA GLU A 190 5.94 -6.52 -7.77
C GLU A 190 5.69 -7.95 -8.26
N ILE A 191 4.71 -8.13 -9.16
CA ILE A 191 4.42 -9.44 -9.77
C ILE A 191 5.62 -9.88 -10.63
N LEU A 192 6.17 -8.98 -11.47
CA LEU A 192 7.36 -9.24 -12.28
C LEU A 192 8.58 -9.61 -11.44
N ALA A 193 8.81 -8.89 -10.34
CA ALA A 193 9.94 -9.17 -9.46
C ALA A 193 9.90 -10.60 -8.86
N LYS A 194 8.69 -11.16 -8.69
CA LYS A 194 8.51 -12.55 -8.23
C LYS A 194 8.64 -13.59 -9.35
N LEU A 195 8.26 -13.23 -10.59
CA LEU A 195 8.29 -14.17 -11.74
C LEU A 195 9.68 -14.29 -12.35
N ASP A 196 10.39 -13.18 -12.42
CA ASP A 196 11.69 -13.11 -13.06
C ASP A 196 12.81 -13.18 -12.02
N THR A 197 13.28 -14.38 -11.74
CA THR A 197 14.37 -14.64 -10.78
C THR A 197 15.67 -13.91 -11.13
N ASN A 198 15.84 -13.47 -12.37
CA ASN A 198 16.99 -12.68 -12.83
C ASN A 198 16.69 -11.17 -12.88
N ALA A 199 15.45 -10.75 -12.61
CA ALA A 199 15.07 -9.34 -12.63
C ALA A 199 15.91 -8.53 -11.64
N GLY A 200 16.14 -9.06 -10.45
CA GLY A 200 16.97 -8.42 -9.42
C GLY A 200 18.40 -8.13 -9.92
N ALA A 201 19.04 -9.11 -10.54
CA ALA A 201 20.41 -8.95 -11.04
C ALA A 201 20.49 -8.01 -12.27
N ARG A 202 19.46 -8.00 -13.14
CA ARG A 202 19.38 -7.03 -14.24
C ARG A 202 19.10 -5.62 -13.72
N ALA A 203 18.14 -5.47 -12.80
CA ALA A 203 17.86 -4.20 -12.16
C ALA A 203 19.10 -3.65 -11.43
N ALA A 204 19.87 -4.49 -10.74
CA ALA A 204 21.11 -4.08 -10.08
C ALA A 204 22.11 -3.47 -11.06
N LYS A 205 22.35 -4.11 -12.20
CA LYS A 205 23.25 -3.60 -13.24
C LYS A 205 22.80 -2.26 -13.84
N GLU A 206 21.51 -2.04 -13.99
CA GLU A 206 20.99 -0.76 -14.48
C GLU A 206 21.08 0.33 -13.39
N LEU A 207 20.83 -0.02 -12.14
CA LEU A 207 20.96 0.91 -11.01
C LEU A 207 22.42 1.34 -10.79
N GLU A 208 23.39 0.47 -10.98
CA GLU A 208 24.83 0.79 -10.88
C GLU A 208 25.32 1.77 -11.95
N LYS A 209 24.61 1.89 -13.06
CA LYS A 209 24.92 2.89 -14.11
C LYS A 209 24.45 4.30 -13.78
N LYS A 210 23.62 4.45 -12.73
CA LYS A 210 23.11 5.76 -12.33
C LYS A 210 24.24 6.70 -11.93
N PRO A 211 24.17 7.98 -12.32
CA PRO A 211 25.13 8.98 -11.87
C PRO A 211 25.05 9.17 -10.36
N VAL A 212 26.06 9.83 -9.81
CA VAL A 212 26.02 10.28 -8.42
C VAL A 212 24.92 11.32 -8.27
N PHE A 213 23.96 11.08 -7.39
CA PHE A 213 22.91 12.03 -7.09
C PHE A 213 23.43 13.16 -6.19
N ASP A 214 22.90 14.36 -6.33
CA ASP A 214 23.11 15.39 -5.31
C ASP A 214 22.38 15.02 -4.02
N THR A 215 21.13 14.53 -4.15
CA THR A 215 20.34 14.04 -3.03
C THR A 215 19.68 12.71 -3.40
N LEU A 216 19.92 11.67 -2.60
CA LEU A 216 19.22 10.41 -2.68
C LEU A 216 18.29 10.26 -1.48
N ILE A 217 17.02 10.04 -1.74
CA ILE A 217 15.97 9.86 -0.73
C ILE A 217 15.67 8.37 -0.59
N VAL A 218 15.73 7.84 0.62
CA VAL A 218 15.41 6.45 0.92
C VAL A 218 14.05 6.39 1.60
N GLY A 219 13.04 5.97 0.85
CA GLY A 219 11.64 5.90 1.26
C GLY A 219 10.73 6.79 0.41
N GLY A 220 9.66 6.20 -0.16
CA GLY A 220 8.71 6.86 -1.05
C GLY A 220 7.39 7.27 -0.39
N GLY A 221 7.34 7.33 0.96
CA GLY A 221 6.17 7.83 1.70
C GLY A 221 6.01 9.36 1.63
N PRO A 222 5.06 9.95 2.37
CA PRO A 222 4.80 11.39 2.34
C PRO A 222 6.03 12.26 2.62
N ALA A 223 6.89 11.86 3.56
CA ALA A 223 8.14 12.57 3.85
C ALA A 223 9.11 12.53 2.66
N GLY A 224 9.29 11.34 2.07
CA GLY A 224 10.17 11.18 0.91
C GLY A 224 9.66 11.90 -0.33
N ALA A 225 8.35 11.85 -0.60
CA ALA A 225 7.72 12.58 -1.69
C ALA A 225 7.92 14.10 -1.56
N ALA A 226 7.70 14.64 -0.35
CA ALA A 226 7.95 16.06 -0.09
C ALA A 226 9.42 16.43 -0.26
N ALA A 227 10.34 15.60 0.28
CA ALA A 227 11.77 15.81 0.11
C ALA A 227 12.17 15.82 -1.37
N ALA A 228 11.64 14.89 -2.17
CA ALA A 228 11.92 14.80 -3.60
C ALA A 228 11.46 16.06 -4.36
N ILE A 229 10.23 16.51 -4.11
CA ILE A 229 9.67 17.71 -4.74
C ILE A 229 10.53 18.94 -4.40
N TYR A 230 10.88 19.12 -3.12
CA TYR A 230 11.67 20.27 -2.69
C TYR A 230 13.10 20.23 -3.22
N SER A 231 13.73 19.08 -3.31
CA SER A 231 15.06 18.91 -3.92
C SER A 231 15.04 19.19 -5.43
N ALA A 232 14.11 18.57 -6.16
CA ALA A 232 13.99 18.78 -7.61
C ALA A 232 13.69 20.24 -7.97
N ARG A 233 12.87 20.94 -7.16
CA ARG A 233 12.60 22.37 -7.34
C ARG A 233 13.83 23.27 -7.13
N LYS A 234 14.89 22.77 -6.50
CA LYS A 234 16.20 23.45 -6.40
C LYS A 234 17.10 23.17 -7.61
N GLY A 235 16.65 22.31 -8.54
CA GLY A 235 17.43 21.95 -9.72
C GLY A 235 18.59 21.00 -9.45
N ILE A 236 18.60 20.30 -8.30
CA ILE A 236 19.63 19.33 -7.95
C ILE A 236 19.23 17.92 -8.39
N ALA A 237 20.20 17.10 -8.79
CA ALA A 237 19.99 15.73 -9.23
C ALA A 237 19.41 14.88 -8.08
N THR A 238 18.14 14.50 -8.21
CA THR A 238 17.36 13.88 -7.14
C THR A 238 16.94 12.47 -7.50
N GLY A 239 17.27 11.48 -6.65
CA GLY A 239 16.78 10.12 -6.71
C GLY A 239 15.89 9.77 -5.52
N VAL A 240 14.89 8.91 -5.75
CA VAL A 240 14.09 8.28 -4.69
C VAL A 240 14.17 6.78 -4.85
N VAL A 241 14.55 6.09 -3.78
CA VAL A 241 14.54 4.64 -3.70
C VAL A 241 13.48 4.18 -2.71
N ALA A 242 12.59 3.28 -3.11
CA ALA A 242 11.50 2.81 -2.27
C ALA A 242 11.13 1.35 -2.58
N GLU A 243 10.71 0.61 -1.55
CA GLU A 243 10.08 -0.71 -1.74
C GLU A 243 8.70 -0.57 -2.38
N ARG A 244 7.98 0.47 -1.98
CA ARG A 244 6.63 0.79 -2.43
C ARG A 244 6.41 2.30 -2.32
N PHE A 245 6.21 2.99 -3.45
CA PHE A 245 5.91 4.41 -3.42
C PHE A 245 4.53 4.67 -2.78
N GLY A 246 4.43 5.68 -1.91
CA GLY A 246 3.27 5.94 -1.05
C GLY A 246 3.46 5.42 0.39
N GLY A 247 4.28 4.39 0.60
CA GLY A 247 4.59 3.85 1.92
C GLY A 247 3.34 3.36 2.67
N GLN A 248 3.29 3.55 3.98
CA GLN A 248 2.20 3.10 4.85
C GLN A 248 0.85 3.79 4.57
N VAL A 249 0.85 4.96 3.92
CA VAL A 249 -0.40 5.64 3.53
C VAL A 249 -1.27 4.78 2.61
N LEU A 250 -0.65 3.94 1.79
CA LEU A 250 -1.37 2.99 0.93
C LEU A 250 -2.30 2.05 1.70
N ASP A 251 -2.02 1.80 2.97
CA ASP A 251 -2.78 0.88 3.83
C ASP A 251 -3.85 1.62 4.66
N THR A 252 -4.01 2.94 4.45
CA THR A 252 -5.00 3.78 5.14
C THR A 252 -6.31 3.83 4.34
N LEU A 253 -7.43 3.51 5.01
CA LEU A 253 -8.75 3.47 4.35
C LEU A 253 -9.26 4.87 4.01
N ALA A 254 -9.28 5.78 5.00
CA ALA A 254 -9.77 7.15 4.86
C ALA A 254 -8.79 8.15 5.49
N ILE A 255 -8.64 9.31 4.85
CA ILE A 255 -7.81 10.41 5.31
C ILE A 255 -8.67 11.67 5.28
N GLU A 256 -9.02 12.20 6.45
CA GLU A 256 -9.85 13.39 6.63
C GLU A 256 -9.10 14.53 7.34
N ASN A 257 -7.87 14.26 7.78
CA ASN A 257 -7.06 15.18 8.59
C ASN A 257 -5.87 15.79 7.84
N PHE A 258 -5.78 15.60 6.52
CA PHE A 258 -4.75 16.25 5.72
C PHE A 258 -5.24 17.63 5.26
N VAL A 259 -4.54 18.68 5.71
CA VAL A 259 -4.91 20.08 5.42
C VAL A 259 -5.05 20.32 3.92
N SER A 260 -6.12 20.97 3.50
CA SER A 260 -6.56 21.24 2.11
C SER A 260 -7.20 20.06 1.35
N VAL A 261 -7.25 18.88 1.94
CA VAL A 261 -7.97 17.72 1.40
C VAL A 261 -9.05 17.33 2.39
N THR A 262 -10.31 17.56 2.05
CA THR A 262 -11.44 17.34 2.97
C THR A 262 -11.60 15.87 3.31
N GLU A 263 -11.49 15.00 2.29
CA GLU A 263 -11.60 13.55 2.40
C GLU A 263 -10.88 12.89 1.22
N THR A 264 -10.12 11.84 1.47
CA THR A 264 -9.51 11.01 0.45
C THR A 264 -9.19 9.60 0.99
N GLU A 265 -8.86 8.68 0.11
CA GLU A 265 -8.37 7.35 0.45
C GLU A 265 -6.84 7.31 0.35
N GLY A 266 -6.20 6.48 1.17
CA GLY A 266 -4.74 6.34 1.16
C GLY A 266 -4.15 6.06 -0.22
N PRO A 267 -4.68 5.09 -0.99
CA PRO A 267 -4.22 4.81 -2.35
C PRO A 267 -4.36 6.00 -3.31
N LYS A 268 -5.46 6.75 -3.24
CA LYS A 268 -5.66 7.96 -4.05
C LYS A 268 -4.68 9.06 -3.69
N PHE A 269 -4.47 9.25 -2.38
CA PHE A 269 -3.50 10.23 -1.88
C PHE A 269 -2.08 9.87 -2.30
N ALA A 270 -1.67 8.60 -2.17
CA ALA A 270 -0.36 8.12 -2.60
C ALA A 270 -0.14 8.30 -4.11
N THR A 271 -1.17 8.01 -4.92
CA THR A 271 -1.12 8.25 -6.38
C THR A 271 -0.96 9.73 -6.71
N ALA A 272 -1.65 10.63 -6.00
CA ALA A 272 -1.50 12.07 -6.19
C ALA A 272 -0.09 12.55 -5.81
N LEU A 273 0.49 12.04 -4.72
CA LEU A 273 1.88 12.32 -4.33
C LEU A 273 2.87 11.84 -5.40
N GLU A 274 2.70 10.63 -5.90
CA GLU A 274 3.56 10.06 -6.95
C GLU A 274 3.49 10.88 -8.25
N GLN A 275 2.29 11.25 -8.68
CA GLN A 275 2.09 12.11 -9.85
C GLN A 275 2.75 13.47 -9.67
N HIS A 276 2.68 14.05 -8.46
CA HIS A 276 3.33 15.32 -8.16
C HIS A 276 4.86 15.19 -8.22
N VAL A 277 5.44 14.12 -7.68
CA VAL A 277 6.88 13.87 -7.80
C VAL A 277 7.28 13.68 -9.27
N LYS A 278 6.52 12.89 -10.04
CA LYS A 278 6.74 12.65 -11.47
C LYS A 278 6.57 13.90 -12.36
N SER A 279 5.95 14.96 -11.86
CA SER A 279 5.90 16.25 -12.59
C SER A 279 7.22 17.00 -12.59
N TYR A 280 8.21 16.54 -11.83
CA TYR A 280 9.59 17.01 -11.80
C TYR A 280 10.55 15.94 -12.31
N GLU A 281 11.78 16.33 -12.64
CA GLU A 281 12.85 15.41 -13.05
C GLU A 281 13.44 14.67 -11.83
N VAL A 282 12.67 13.75 -11.25
CA VAL A 282 13.06 12.88 -10.14
C VAL A 282 13.21 11.47 -10.67
N ASP A 283 14.34 10.83 -10.37
CA ASP A 283 14.58 9.43 -10.71
C ASP A 283 13.97 8.52 -9.62
N ILE A 284 12.81 7.93 -9.89
CA ILE A 284 12.09 7.06 -8.95
C ILE A 284 12.49 5.60 -9.21
N MET A 285 13.09 4.98 -8.21
CA MET A 285 13.54 3.57 -8.21
C MET A 285 12.65 2.77 -7.26
N ASP A 286 11.54 2.24 -7.79
CA ASP A 286 10.58 1.41 -7.05
C ASP A 286 11.05 -0.04 -6.91
N VAL A 287 10.42 -0.77 -5.96
CA VAL A 287 10.68 -2.19 -5.66
C VAL A 287 12.13 -2.40 -5.24
N GLN A 288 12.72 -1.39 -4.60
CA GLN A 288 14.10 -1.44 -4.13
C GLN A 288 14.15 -1.25 -2.61
N ARG A 289 14.80 -2.19 -1.91
CA ARG A 289 15.01 -2.14 -0.47
C ARG A 289 16.47 -1.80 -0.16
N ALA A 290 16.67 -0.76 0.66
CA ALA A 290 17.98 -0.43 1.19
C ALA A 290 18.38 -1.39 2.31
N GLU A 291 19.64 -1.87 2.30
CA GLU A 291 20.20 -2.80 3.29
C GLU A 291 21.38 -2.25 4.07
N ALA A 292 22.08 -1.27 3.53
CA ALA A 292 23.17 -0.62 4.24
C ALA A 292 23.38 0.82 3.75
N LEU A 293 23.73 1.70 4.67
CA LEU A 293 24.25 3.03 4.40
C LEU A 293 25.75 3.06 4.77
N ILE A 294 26.57 3.46 3.84
CA ILE A 294 28.02 3.60 4.00
C ILE A 294 28.34 5.09 3.86
N PRO A 295 28.52 5.81 4.98
CA PRO A 295 28.83 7.22 4.97
C PRO A 295 30.23 7.50 4.38
N GLY A 296 30.34 8.62 3.66
CA GLY A 296 31.59 9.10 3.08
C GLY A 296 31.42 10.49 2.48
N ARG A 297 32.44 11.02 1.83
CA ARG A 297 32.30 12.25 1.04
C ARG A 297 31.22 12.09 -0.04
N ILE A 298 31.18 10.92 -0.66
CA ILE A 298 30.06 10.40 -1.43
C ILE A 298 29.46 9.25 -0.60
N ASN A 299 28.23 9.40 -0.18
CA ASN A 299 27.53 8.36 0.57
C ASN A 299 27.10 7.25 -0.38
N GLU A 300 27.14 6.01 0.09
CA GLU A 300 26.68 4.85 -0.66
C GLU A 300 25.47 4.19 0.05
N VAL A 301 24.45 3.86 -0.72
CA VAL A 301 23.30 3.07 -0.26
C VAL A 301 23.32 1.75 -1.01
N ARG A 302 23.56 0.66 -0.27
CA ARG A 302 23.49 -0.71 -0.81
C ARG A 302 22.05 -1.21 -0.75
N LEU A 303 21.60 -1.78 -1.85
CA LEU A 303 20.27 -2.35 -2.01
C LEU A 303 20.28 -3.86 -1.85
N ALA A 304 19.13 -4.45 -1.53
CA ALA A 304 18.95 -5.89 -1.34
C ALA A 304 19.29 -6.74 -2.58
N ASN A 305 19.20 -6.17 -3.78
CA ASN A 305 19.60 -6.81 -5.03
C ASN A 305 21.11 -6.72 -5.31
N GLY A 306 21.88 -6.13 -4.40
CA GLY A 306 23.34 -5.97 -4.49
C GLY A 306 23.81 -4.66 -5.12
N ALA A 307 22.94 -3.88 -5.77
CA ALA A 307 23.31 -2.60 -6.36
C ALA A 307 23.75 -1.58 -5.30
N VAL A 308 24.63 -0.66 -5.69
CA VAL A 308 25.08 0.46 -4.85
C VAL A 308 24.76 1.77 -5.55
N LEU A 309 23.94 2.57 -4.89
CA LEU A 309 23.62 3.93 -5.31
C LEU A 309 24.49 4.94 -4.58
N LYS A 310 24.91 5.99 -5.26
CA LYS A 310 25.83 6.99 -4.75
C LYS A 310 25.20 8.37 -4.71
N ALA A 311 25.40 9.11 -3.63
CA ALA A 311 24.89 10.47 -3.50
C ALA A 311 25.77 11.33 -2.59
N LYS A 312 25.76 12.65 -2.83
CA LYS A 312 26.44 13.64 -1.96
C LYS A 312 25.70 13.77 -0.63
N THR A 313 24.37 13.76 -0.66
CA THR A 313 23.52 13.82 0.55
C THR A 313 22.46 12.71 0.51
N ILE A 314 22.06 12.25 1.70
CA ILE A 314 21.02 11.22 1.89
C ILE A 314 19.89 11.79 2.75
N ILE A 315 18.64 11.50 2.39
CA ILE A 315 17.47 11.76 3.24
C ILE A 315 16.80 10.43 3.56
N LEU A 316 16.84 10.03 4.82
CA LEU A 316 16.22 8.81 5.32
C LEU A 316 14.74 9.08 5.65
N ALA A 317 13.83 8.50 4.89
CA ALA A 317 12.38 8.68 5.00
C ALA A 317 11.65 7.33 4.98
N THR A 318 12.26 6.30 5.57
CA THR A 318 11.81 4.90 5.54
C THR A 318 10.57 4.63 6.39
N GLY A 319 10.13 5.63 7.19
CA GLY A 319 8.92 5.53 8.00
C GLY A 319 9.02 4.52 9.14
N ALA A 320 7.85 4.12 9.62
CA ALA A 320 7.68 3.15 10.69
C ALA A 320 6.52 2.22 10.35
N ARG A 321 6.45 1.07 11.01
CA ARG A 321 5.34 0.12 10.90
C ARG A 321 4.68 -0.09 12.25
N TRP A 322 3.38 -0.31 12.26
CA TRP A 322 2.64 -0.65 13.46
C TRP A 322 3.05 -2.03 13.96
N ARG A 323 3.21 -2.13 15.28
CA ARG A 323 3.39 -3.42 15.92
C ARG A 323 2.05 -4.12 16.00
N GLN A 324 2.00 -5.37 15.53
CA GLN A 324 0.82 -6.22 15.57
C GLN A 324 0.79 -7.04 16.87
N ILE A 325 -0.42 -7.41 17.30
CA ILE A 325 -0.61 -8.35 18.41
C ILE A 325 -0.39 -9.78 17.94
N ASN A 326 -0.63 -10.04 16.64
CA ASN A 326 -0.58 -11.35 15.97
C ASN A 326 -1.58 -12.36 16.56
N VAL A 327 -2.84 -11.95 16.69
CA VAL A 327 -3.94 -12.80 17.11
C VAL A 327 -4.93 -13.04 15.96
N PRO A 328 -5.70 -14.15 15.98
CA PRO A 328 -6.79 -14.37 15.05
C PRO A 328 -7.73 -13.17 14.99
N GLY A 329 -8.18 -12.81 13.78
CA GLY A 329 -9.07 -11.68 13.53
C GLY A 329 -8.35 -10.32 13.38
N GLU A 330 -7.09 -10.17 13.79
CA GLU A 330 -6.39 -8.87 13.66
C GLU A 330 -6.22 -8.45 12.20
N ASP A 331 -5.71 -9.33 11.34
CA ASP A 331 -5.54 -9.04 9.91
C ASP A 331 -6.85 -9.12 9.13
N GLU A 332 -7.74 -10.05 9.50
CA GLU A 332 -9.05 -10.22 8.87
C GLU A 332 -9.91 -8.96 8.97
N TYR A 333 -9.93 -8.33 10.15
CA TYR A 333 -10.74 -7.13 10.40
C TYR A 333 -9.95 -5.82 10.34
N ARG A 334 -8.73 -5.84 9.80
CA ARG A 334 -7.97 -4.61 9.55
C ARG A 334 -8.76 -3.68 8.63
N ASN A 335 -8.94 -2.43 9.03
CA ASN A 335 -9.82 -1.44 8.38
C ASN A 335 -11.32 -1.79 8.38
N HIS A 336 -11.70 -2.89 9.04
CA HIS A 336 -13.08 -3.31 9.23
C HIS A 336 -13.46 -3.39 10.72
N GLY A 337 -12.84 -2.54 11.51
CA GLY A 337 -13.01 -2.45 12.96
C GLY A 337 -11.71 -2.59 13.74
N VAL A 338 -10.64 -3.14 13.16
CA VAL A 338 -9.27 -3.06 13.71
C VAL A 338 -8.55 -1.86 13.10
N ALA A 339 -8.05 -0.98 13.95
CA ALA A 339 -7.39 0.27 13.60
C ALA A 339 -6.09 0.47 14.42
N TYR A 340 -5.18 1.27 13.88
CA TYR A 340 -3.88 1.56 14.49
C TYR A 340 -3.64 3.05 14.75
N CYS A 341 -4.46 3.93 14.16
CA CYS A 341 -4.33 5.39 14.31
C CYS A 341 -5.59 5.99 14.93
N PRO A 342 -5.60 6.32 16.24
CA PRO A 342 -6.79 6.93 16.88
C PRO A 342 -7.17 8.27 16.25
N HIS A 343 -6.18 9.09 15.88
CA HIS A 343 -6.43 10.39 15.25
C HIS A 343 -6.98 10.29 13.82
N CYS A 344 -6.68 9.18 13.12
CA CYS A 344 -7.16 8.94 11.75
C CYS A 344 -8.56 8.33 11.77
N ASP A 345 -8.72 7.25 12.54
CA ASP A 345 -9.88 6.36 12.46
C ASP A 345 -10.92 6.61 13.57
N GLY A 346 -10.53 7.32 14.65
CA GLY A 346 -11.40 7.60 15.79
C GLY A 346 -12.78 8.15 15.42
N PRO A 347 -12.91 9.14 14.53
CA PRO A 347 -14.19 9.68 14.09
C PRO A 347 -15.16 8.64 13.51
N LEU A 348 -14.65 7.58 12.87
CA LEU A 348 -15.45 6.47 12.29
C LEU A 348 -16.16 5.62 13.36
N PHE A 349 -15.71 5.73 14.61
CA PHE A 349 -16.25 4.99 15.76
C PHE A 349 -17.15 5.85 16.66
N LYS A 350 -17.58 7.00 16.20
CA LYS A 350 -18.45 7.90 16.97
C LYS A 350 -19.69 7.16 17.50
N GLY A 351 -19.89 7.21 18.84
CA GLY A 351 -21.00 6.57 19.53
C GLY A 351 -20.94 5.05 19.65
N LYS A 352 -19.85 4.42 19.22
CA LYS A 352 -19.62 2.96 19.32
C LYS A 352 -18.83 2.61 20.61
N ARG A 353 -18.74 1.31 20.93
CA ARG A 353 -17.87 0.77 21.97
C ARG A 353 -16.56 0.34 21.34
N VAL A 354 -15.43 0.69 21.90
CA VAL A 354 -14.12 0.32 21.38
C VAL A 354 -13.21 -0.23 22.47
N ALA A 355 -12.25 -1.05 22.07
CA ALA A 355 -11.11 -1.40 22.90
C ALA A 355 -9.85 -0.67 22.42
N VAL A 356 -8.97 -0.34 23.38
CA VAL A 356 -7.60 0.08 23.12
C VAL A 356 -6.68 -0.96 23.74
N ILE A 357 -5.77 -1.52 22.98
CA ILE A 357 -4.80 -2.52 23.44
C ILE A 357 -3.45 -1.83 23.62
N GLY A 358 -2.94 -1.83 24.87
CA GLY A 358 -1.68 -1.24 25.25
C GLY A 358 -1.82 -0.18 26.34
N GLY A 359 -1.06 -0.30 27.42
CA GLY A 359 -1.10 0.58 28.59
C GLY A 359 0.12 1.48 28.74
N GLY A 360 0.87 1.73 27.65
CA GLY A 360 1.90 2.78 27.57
C GLY A 360 1.29 4.15 27.28
N ASN A 361 2.14 5.20 27.15
CA ASN A 361 1.69 6.56 26.85
C ASN A 361 0.74 6.59 25.64
N SER A 362 1.14 6.02 24.50
CA SER A 362 0.34 6.02 23.27
C SER A 362 -1.05 5.38 23.45
N GLY A 363 -1.15 4.26 24.18
CA GLY A 363 -2.43 3.59 24.42
C GLY A 363 -3.32 4.38 25.38
N VAL A 364 -2.75 4.97 26.42
CA VAL A 364 -3.50 5.80 27.37
C VAL A 364 -3.96 7.12 26.71
N GLU A 365 -3.11 7.78 25.93
CA GLU A 365 -3.48 8.96 25.14
C GLU A 365 -4.60 8.63 24.13
N ALA A 366 -4.46 7.53 23.39
CA ALA A 366 -5.48 7.04 22.49
C ALA A 366 -6.83 6.81 23.17
N ALA A 367 -6.82 6.18 24.35
CA ALA A 367 -8.04 5.95 25.12
C ALA A 367 -8.68 7.26 25.63
N ILE A 368 -7.87 8.25 25.99
CA ILE A 368 -8.34 9.59 26.41
C ILE A 368 -8.99 10.31 25.21
N ASP A 369 -8.34 10.31 24.05
CA ASP A 369 -8.84 10.95 22.83
C ASP A 369 -10.15 10.31 22.36
N LEU A 370 -10.16 8.98 22.28
CA LEU A 370 -11.34 8.21 21.87
C LEU A 370 -12.52 8.40 22.83
N ALA A 371 -12.26 8.55 24.15
CA ALA A 371 -13.32 8.76 25.13
C ALA A 371 -14.16 10.03 24.87
N GLY A 372 -13.60 11.04 24.16
CA GLY A 372 -14.32 12.22 23.72
C GLY A 372 -15.21 12.02 22.49
N ILE A 373 -15.06 10.89 21.79
CA ILE A 373 -15.70 10.63 20.50
C ILE A 373 -16.68 9.46 20.58
N VAL A 374 -16.25 8.36 21.24
CA VAL A 374 -16.98 7.09 21.28
C VAL A 374 -17.88 7.00 22.51
N ARG A 375 -18.76 6.00 22.52
CA ARG A 375 -19.66 5.77 23.67
C ARG A 375 -18.91 5.23 24.88
N GLU A 376 -17.99 4.28 24.68
CA GLU A 376 -17.27 3.57 25.72
C GLU A 376 -15.92 3.09 25.23
N VAL A 377 -14.90 3.19 26.07
CA VAL A 377 -13.54 2.72 25.81
C VAL A 377 -13.17 1.67 26.86
N THR A 378 -12.71 0.51 26.42
CA THR A 378 -12.05 -0.48 27.28
C THR A 378 -10.56 -0.54 26.96
N LEU A 379 -9.71 -0.06 27.86
CA LEU A 379 -8.25 -0.17 27.72
C LEU A 379 -7.78 -1.48 28.32
N LEU A 380 -7.09 -2.31 27.53
CA LEU A 380 -6.50 -3.58 27.94
C LEU A 380 -4.98 -3.47 28.00
N GLU A 381 -4.39 -3.81 29.14
CA GLU A 381 -2.95 -3.90 29.33
C GLU A 381 -2.54 -5.32 29.75
N PHE A 382 -1.54 -5.88 29.09
CA PHE A 382 -0.98 -7.19 29.41
C PHE A 382 -0.31 -7.23 30.80
N GLY A 383 0.37 -6.15 31.17
CA GLY A 383 1.04 -6.02 32.44
C GLY A 383 0.08 -5.83 33.63
N ALA A 384 0.59 -6.01 34.84
CA ALA A 384 -0.18 -5.79 36.07
C ALA A 384 -0.51 -4.31 36.32
N THR A 385 0.24 -3.38 35.71
CA THR A 385 0.07 -1.93 35.86
C THR A 385 0.24 -1.23 34.53
N LEU A 386 -0.39 -0.08 34.36
CA LEU A 386 -0.13 0.80 33.22
C LEU A 386 1.30 1.36 33.31
N ARG A 387 1.95 1.49 32.15
CA ARG A 387 3.32 2.04 32.03
C ARG A 387 3.34 3.49 31.55
N ALA A 388 2.17 4.08 31.33
CA ALA A 388 2.02 5.48 30.99
C ALA A 388 2.39 6.41 32.15
N ASP A 389 2.70 7.66 31.81
CA ASP A 389 2.96 8.72 32.79
C ASP A 389 1.76 8.90 33.74
N GLU A 390 2.04 9.18 35.00
CA GLU A 390 1.00 9.22 36.03
C GLU A 390 -0.06 10.32 35.77
N VAL A 391 0.33 11.41 35.14
CA VAL A 391 -0.58 12.48 34.76
C VAL A 391 -1.62 11.98 33.76
N LEU A 392 -1.21 11.17 32.79
CA LEU A 392 -2.09 10.54 31.79
C LEU A 392 -3.00 9.51 32.45
N GLN A 393 -2.45 8.67 33.33
CA GLN A 393 -3.24 7.67 34.05
C GLN A 393 -4.32 8.31 34.93
N ARG A 394 -4.02 9.43 35.61
CA ARG A 394 -5.00 10.18 36.40
C ARG A 394 -6.11 10.75 35.52
N LYS A 395 -5.74 11.32 34.36
CA LYS A 395 -6.72 11.81 33.39
C LYS A 395 -7.61 10.69 32.89
N LEU A 396 -7.04 9.56 32.46
CA LEU A 396 -7.77 8.39 31.99
C LEU A 396 -8.81 7.92 33.01
N ARG A 397 -8.40 7.74 34.29
CA ARG A 397 -9.28 7.26 35.35
C ARG A 397 -10.37 8.26 35.76
N SER A 398 -10.25 9.52 35.40
CA SER A 398 -11.29 10.54 35.63
C SER A 398 -12.41 10.49 34.61
N LEU A 399 -12.28 9.73 33.52
CA LEU A 399 -13.26 9.65 32.45
C LEU A 399 -14.31 8.57 32.76
N PRO A 400 -15.61 8.93 32.82
CA PRO A 400 -16.67 8.01 33.29
C PRO A 400 -16.99 6.89 32.29
N ASN A 401 -16.60 7.05 31.03
CA ASN A 401 -16.83 6.09 29.96
C ASN A 401 -15.58 5.27 29.59
N VAL A 402 -14.57 5.25 30.48
CA VAL A 402 -13.36 4.46 30.28
C VAL A 402 -13.24 3.37 31.35
N THR A 403 -13.06 2.14 30.90
CA THR A 403 -12.75 0.98 31.75
C THR A 403 -11.31 0.53 31.50
N VAL A 404 -10.54 0.32 32.56
CA VAL A 404 -9.15 -0.16 32.47
C VAL A 404 -9.09 -1.60 32.98
N VAL A 405 -8.56 -2.50 32.14
CA VAL A 405 -8.35 -3.92 32.44
C VAL A 405 -6.86 -4.22 32.31
N THR A 406 -6.22 -4.48 33.44
CA THR A 406 -4.80 -4.93 33.51
C THR A 406 -4.72 -6.44 33.58
N GLN A 407 -3.54 -7.01 33.37
CA GLN A 407 -3.31 -8.45 33.28
C GLN A 407 -4.24 -9.12 32.23
N ALA A 408 -4.50 -8.42 31.13
CA ALA A 408 -5.39 -8.86 30.06
C ALA A 408 -4.58 -9.21 28.81
N GLN A 409 -4.49 -10.49 28.51
CA GLN A 409 -3.88 -10.98 27.27
C GLN A 409 -4.96 -11.11 26.20
N THR A 410 -4.97 -10.19 25.23
CA THR A 410 -5.82 -10.35 24.05
C THR A 410 -5.44 -11.62 23.30
N THR A 411 -6.41 -12.46 22.99
CA THR A 411 -6.20 -13.75 22.33
C THR A 411 -6.90 -13.87 20.99
N GLU A 412 -7.96 -13.07 20.75
CA GLU A 412 -8.73 -13.10 19.51
C GLU A 412 -9.52 -11.81 19.33
N ILE A 413 -9.69 -11.37 18.10
CA ILE A 413 -10.64 -10.33 17.70
C ILE A 413 -11.74 -11.02 16.88
N THR A 414 -12.98 -10.91 17.35
CA THR A 414 -14.12 -11.58 16.71
C THR A 414 -14.91 -10.62 15.83
N GLY A 415 -15.56 -11.16 14.79
CA GLY A 415 -16.42 -10.39 13.91
C GLY A 415 -17.51 -11.23 13.27
N ASP A 416 -18.24 -10.63 12.35
CA ASP A 416 -19.37 -11.23 11.61
C ASP A 416 -19.01 -11.60 10.15
N GLY A 417 -17.71 -11.59 9.83
CA GLY A 417 -17.19 -11.77 8.47
C GLY A 417 -17.07 -10.43 7.69
N ASN A 418 -17.70 -9.35 8.17
CA ASN A 418 -17.61 -8.03 7.56
C ASN A 418 -16.92 -7.01 8.46
N LYS A 419 -17.15 -7.09 9.77
CA LYS A 419 -16.65 -6.12 10.75
C LYS A 419 -16.49 -6.75 12.13
N VAL A 420 -15.69 -6.08 12.96
CA VAL A 420 -15.50 -6.44 14.37
C VAL A 420 -16.83 -6.38 15.14
N ASN A 421 -17.08 -7.40 15.95
CA ASN A 421 -18.20 -7.46 16.90
C ASN A 421 -17.78 -7.78 18.34
N GLY A 422 -16.49 -8.03 18.58
CA GLY A 422 -15.99 -8.32 19.92
C GLY A 422 -14.48 -8.58 19.98
N LEU A 423 -14.01 -8.77 21.20
CA LEU A 423 -12.63 -9.12 21.52
C LEU A 423 -12.63 -10.15 22.66
N VAL A 424 -11.75 -11.14 22.54
CA VAL A 424 -11.53 -12.18 23.57
C VAL A 424 -10.17 -11.94 24.21
N TYR A 425 -10.13 -11.97 25.53
CA TYR A 425 -8.89 -11.90 26.29
C TYR A 425 -8.87 -12.91 27.43
N LYS A 426 -7.68 -13.34 27.79
CA LYS A 426 -7.41 -14.13 28.99
C LYS A 426 -7.04 -13.21 30.14
N ASP A 427 -7.77 -13.27 31.21
CA ASP A 427 -7.42 -12.64 32.49
C ASP A 427 -6.28 -13.46 33.13
N LEU A 428 -5.09 -12.87 33.19
CA LEU A 428 -3.89 -13.57 33.66
C LEU A 428 -3.89 -13.79 35.19
N ALA A 429 -4.71 -13.05 35.94
CA ALA A 429 -4.83 -13.23 37.40
C ALA A 429 -5.73 -14.42 37.75
N SER A 430 -6.85 -14.57 37.06
CA SER A 430 -7.80 -15.65 37.32
C SER A 430 -7.63 -16.86 36.38
N GLY A 431 -6.97 -16.67 35.23
CA GLY A 431 -6.87 -17.65 34.14
C GLY A 431 -8.13 -17.77 33.28
N GLU A 432 -9.18 -17.01 33.59
CA GLU A 432 -10.45 -17.02 32.86
C GLU A 432 -10.33 -16.38 31.48
N VAL A 433 -11.07 -16.94 30.51
CA VAL A 433 -11.23 -16.34 29.19
C VAL A 433 -12.51 -15.51 29.19
N LYS A 434 -12.39 -14.24 28.85
CA LYS A 434 -13.50 -13.27 28.85
C LYS A 434 -13.68 -12.68 27.46
N LYS A 435 -14.93 -12.36 27.11
CA LYS A 435 -15.30 -11.70 25.85
C LYS A 435 -15.90 -10.35 26.14
N ILE A 436 -15.52 -9.34 25.34
CA ILE A 436 -16.10 -8.01 25.34
C ILE A 436 -16.80 -7.81 24.00
N GLU A 437 -18.06 -7.39 24.02
CA GLU A 437 -18.79 -6.96 22.83
C GLU A 437 -18.46 -5.50 22.52
N LEU A 438 -17.98 -5.24 21.32
CA LEU A 438 -17.55 -3.91 20.87
C LEU A 438 -17.54 -3.84 19.34
N GLU A 439 -17.44 -2.64 18.81
CA GLU A 439 -17.49 -2.38 17.38
C GLU A 439 -16.13 -1.91 16.81
N GLY A 440 -15.08 -1.81 17.64
CA GLY A 440 -13.74 -1.44 17.17
C GLY A 440 -12.63 -1.76 18.15
N VAL A 441 -11.44 -2.04 17.61
CA VAL A 441 -10.22 -2.35 18.37
C VAL A 441 -9.08 -1.49 17.85
N PHE A 442 -8.50 -0.67 18.73
CA PHE A 442 -7.32 0.15 18.46
C PHE A 442 -6.07 -0.51 19.05
N VAL A 443 -5.15 -0.92 18.20
CA VAL A 443 -3.89 -1.57 18.61
C VAL A 443 -2.82 -0.51 18.84
N GLN A 444 -2.47 -0.28 20.11
CA GLN A 444 -1.57 0.79 20.54
C GLN A 444 -0.37 0.23 21.34
N ILE A 445 0.29 -0.79 20.79
CA ILE A 445 1.46 -1.45 21.40
C ILE A 445 2.79 -0.97 20.84
N GLY A 446 2.78 0.16 20.17
CA GLY A 446 3.92 0.92 19.69
C GLY A 446 4.16 0.82 18.18
N LEU A 447 5.03 1.69 17.71
CA LEU A 447 5.57 1.71 16.36
C LEU A 447 6.96 1.06 16.34
N VAL A 448 7.32 0.47 15.19
CA VAL A 448 8.65 -0.04 14.93
C VAL A 448 9.24 0.77 13.78
N PRO A 449 10.20 1.67 14.04
CA PRO A 449 10.88 2.41 12.99
C PRO A 449 11.60 1.46 12.04
N ASN A 450 11.62 1.76 10.75
CA ASN A 450 12.29 0.95 9.74
C ASN A 450 13.79 1.32 9.67
N THR A 451 14.52 1.00 10.72
CA THR A 451 15.92 1.41 10.97
C THR A 451 16.88 0.25 11.23
N GLU A 452 16.42 -1.01 11.12
CA GLU A 452 17.25 -2.18 11.42
C GLU A 452 18.56 -2.19 10.64
N TRP A 453 18.53 -1.72 9.40
CA TRP A 453 19.64 -1.64 8.47
C TRP A 453 20.62 -0.46 8.76
N LEU A 454 20.23 0.45 9.66
CA LEU A 454 21.00 1.65 10.03
C LEU A 454 21.74 1.51 11.36
N LYS A 455 21.62 0.34 12.04
CA LYS A 455 22.29 0.10 13.31
C LYS A 455 23.79 0.27 13.18
N GLY A 456 24.37 1.11 14.05
CA GLY A 456 25.81 1.40 14.07
C GLY A 456 26.25 2.44 13.02
N THR A 457 25.34 2.94 12.18
CA THR A 457 25.66 3.96 11.17
C THR A 457 25.19 5.35 11.61
N VAL A 458 23.94 5.48 12.07
CA VAL A 458 23.38 6.72 12.61
C VAL A 458 22.97 6.53 14.07
N GLU A 459 22.90 7.61 14.84
CA GLU A 459 22.41 7.55 16.20
C GLU A 459 20.92 7.22 16.23
N LEU A 460 20.58 6.18 17.01
CA LEU A 460 19.20 5.73 17.23
C LEU A 460 18.78 5.93 18.67
N SER A 461 17.53 6.31 18.90
CA SER A 461 16.92 6.34 20.23
C SER A 461 16.77 4.94 20.81
N LYS A 462 16.45 4.85 22.10
CA LYS A 462 16.13 3.56 22.75
C LYS A 462 14.94 2.82 22.12
N HIS A 463 14.14 3.52 21.34
CA HIS A 463 13.00 2.97 20.60
C HIS A 463 13.33 2.63 19.14
N GLY A 464 14.58 2.84 18.71
CA GLY A 464 15.05 2.59 17.36
C GLY A 464 14.79 3.72 16.35
N GLU A 465 14.29 4.87 16.81
CA GLU A 465 14.06 6.03 15.94
C GLU A 465 15.39 6.74 15.64
N ILE A 466 15.51 7.34 14.45
CA ILE A 466 16.68 8.16 14.10
C ILE A 466 16.63 9.46 14.91
N VAL A 467 17.70 9.73 15.66
CA VAL A 467 17.85 10.99 16.38
C VAL A 467 18.18 12.09 15.38
N VAL A 468 17.38 13.16 15.39
CA VAL A 468 17.55 14.31 14.49
C VAL A 468 17.50 15.63 15.27
N ASP A 469 18.22 16.62 14.73
CA ASP A 469 18.16 18.00 15.23
C ASP A 469 16.94 18.77 14.67
N ALA A 470 16.82 20.05 15.01
CA ALA A 470 15.73 20.91 14.52
C ALA A 470 15.73 21.09 12.99
N ARG A 471 16.83 20.80 12.31
CA ARG A 471 16.99 20.88 10.86
C ARG A 471 16.77 19.53 10.15
N GLY A 472 16.56 18.45 10.91
CA GLY A 472 16.47 17.07 10.39
C GLY A 472 17.84 16.44 10.13
N ALA A 473 18.94 17.03 10.59
CA ALA A 473 20.27 16.43 10.47
C ALA A 473 20.44 15.27 11.45
N THR A 474 21.05 14.18 10.99
CA THR A 474 21.41 13.02 11.82
C THR A 474 22.80 13.21 12.45
N SER A 475 23.28 12.20 13.18
CA SER A 475 24.66 12.17 13.71
C SER A 475 25.75 12.08 12.61
N VAL A 476 25.37 11.84 11.36
CA VAL A 476 26.29 11.71 10.22
C VAL A 476 26.18 12.93 9.31
N PRO A 477 27.29 13.67 9.06
CA PRO A 477 27.28 14.81 8.14
C PRO A 477 26.79 14.40 6.73
N GLY A 478 25.96 15.26 6.11
CA GLY A 478 25.38 14.98 4.80
C GLY A 478 24.23 13.96 4.81
N VAL A 479 23.88 13.40 5.97
CA VAL A 479 22.74 12.47 6.14
C VAL A 479 21.67 13.14 6.98
N PHE A 480 20.46 13.22 6.43
CA PHE A 480 19.27 13.81 7.03
C PHE A 480 18.19 12.73 7.21
N ALA A 481 17.21 12.98 8.06
CA ALA A 481 16.06 12.10 8.19
C ALA A 481 14.77 12.88 8.42
N ALA A 482 13.64 12.27 8.02
CA ALA A 482 12.33 12.91 8.08
C ALA A 482 11.19 11.90 8.26
N GLY A 483 10.12 12.34 8.89
CA GLY A 483 8.88 11.58 9.09
C GLY A 483 8.96 10.56 10.22
N ASP A 484 8.11 9.54 10.15
CA ASP A 484 7.84 8.61 11.25
C ASP A 484 9.06 7.79 11.73
N VAL A 485 10.10 7.71 10.93
CA VAL A 485 11.36 7.03 11.24
C VAL A 485 12.19 7.79 12.30
N THR A 486 11.91 9.07 12.53
CA THR A 486 12.70 9.97 13.36
C THR A 486 12.14 10.13 14.77
N THR A 487 12.89 10.79 15.67
CA THR A 487 12.45 11.18 17.02
C THR A 487 11.44 12.34 17.04
N VAL A 488 11.04 12.87 15.87
CA VAL A 488 10.03 13.93 15.79
C VAL A 488 8.68 13.41 16.33
N PRO A 489 8.06 14.11 17.29
CA PRO A 489 6.79 13.69 17.85
C PRO A 489 5.63 13.78 16.86
N PHE A 490 4.52 13.09 17.18
CA PHE A 490 3.27 13.09 16.38
C PHE A 490 3.45 12.57 14.95
N LYS A 491 3.34 11.25 14.79
CA LYS A 491 3.46 10.55 13.51
C LYS A 491 2.20 10.76 12.66
N GLN A 492 2.19 11.84 11.87
CA GLN A 492 1.07 12.27 11.01
C GLN A 492 1.56 12.60 9.60
N ILE A 493 0.71 12.37 8.60
CA ILE A 493 1.05 12.63 7.18
C ILE A 493 1.52 14.07 6.96
N VAL A 494 0.78 15.04 7.51
CA VAL A 494 1.11 16.47 7.34
C VAL A 494 2.44 16.86 8.00
N ILE A 495 2.77 16.23 9.14
CA ILE A 495 4.05 16.45 9.82
C ILE A 495 5.18 15.82 9.01
N ALA A 496 4.99 14.59 8.53
CA ALA A 496 5.96 13.91 7.68
C ALA A 496 6.28 14.69 6.41
N VAL A 497 5.28 15.28 5.74
CA VAL A 497 5.44 16.17 4.59
C VAL A 497 6.28 17.40 4.96
N GLY A 498 5.97 18.07 6.08
CA GLY A 498 6.72 19.23 6.55
C GLY A 498 8.18 18.89 6.90
N GLU A 499 8.40 17.75 7.57
CA GLU A 499 9.74 17.25 7.91
C GLU A 499 10.56 16.89 6.65
N GLY A 500 9.95 16.27 5.65
CA GLY A 500 10.59 15.97 4.37
C GLY A 500 11.04 17.22 3.63
N ALA A 501 10.19 18.24 3.57
CA ALA A 501 10.52 19.54 2.99
C ALA A 501 11.69 20.21 3.74
N LYS A 502 11.67 20.19 5.08
CA LYS A 502 12.74 20.74 5.93
C LYS A 502 14.07 20.01 5.70
N ALA A 503 14.06 18.67 5.70
CA ALA A 503 15.26 17.87 5.48
C ALA A 503 15.89 18.16 4.09
N SER A 504 15.07 18.30 3.05
CA SER A 504 15.53 18.67 1.71
C SER A 504 16.19 20.06 1.67
N LEU A 505 15.59 21.05 2.32
CA LEU A 505 16.17 22.40 2.39
C LEU A 505 17.51 22.39 3.15
N SER A 506 17.61 21.56 4.20
CA SER A 506 18.85 21.40 4.97
C SER A 506 19.94 20.67 4.18
N ALA A 507 19.55 19.64 3.41
CA ALA A 507 20.47 18.94 2.50
C ALA A 507 21.01 19.88 1.42
N PHE A 508 20.17 20.74 0.85
CA PHE A 508 20.59 21.76 -0.11
C PHE A 508 21.56 22.79 0.50
N ASP A 509 21.31 23.28 1.73
CA ASP A 509 22.23 24.15 2.45
C ASP A 509 23.60 23.47 2.70
N HIS A 510 23.57 22.18 3.04
CA HIS A 510 24.81 21.38 3.18
C HIS A 510 25.60 21.29 1.86
N LEU A 511 24.93 21.01 0.74
CA LEU A 511 25.56 20.93 -0.58
C LEU A 511 26.23 22.25 -0.98
N ILE A 512 25.59 23.40 -0.73
CA ILE A 512 26.17 24.72 -1.02
C ILE A 512 27.44 24.96 -0.21
N ARG A 513 27.43 24.60 1.08
CA ARG A 513 28.59 24.81 1.97
C ARG A 513 29.76 23.91 1.58
N THR A 514 29.49 22.64 1.32
CA THR A 514 30.54 21.68 0.95
C THR A 514 31.14 21.98 -0.43
N SER A 515 30.36 22.45 -1.40
CA SER A 515 30.90 22.84 -2.71
C SER A 515 31.80 24.10 -2.63
N ALA A 516 31.47 25.07 -1.76
CA ALA A 516 32.30 26.25 -1.55
C ALA A 516 33.64 25.87 -0.91
N ASP A 517 33.67 24.94 0.04
CA ASP A 517 34.91 24.47 0.65
C ASP A 517 35.80 23.71 -0.38
N GLU A 518 35.18 22.90 -1.26
CA GLU A 518 35.90 22.21 -2.37
C GLU A 518 36.55 23.17 -3.37
N GLU A 519 35.86 24.27 -3.71
CA GLU A 519 36.43 25.32 -4.61
C GLU A 519 37.63 25.98 -3.95
N VAL A 520 37.55 26.31 -2.67
CA VAL A 520 38.68 26.90 -1.92
C VAL A 520 39.86 25.96 -1.80
N GLU A 521 39.63 24.64 -1.54
CA GLU A 521 40.70 23.65 -1.50
C GLU A 521 41.35 23.46 -2.88
N ALA A 522 40.55 23.38 -3.96
CA ALA A 522 41.08 23.28 -5.31
C ALA A 522 41.90 24.51 -5.76
N GLU A 523 41.47 25.71 -5.38
CA GLU A 523 42.24 26.94 -5.63
C GLU A 523 43.55 26.96 -4.83
N ALA A 524 43.55 26.49 -3.59
CA ALA A 524 44.75 26.41 -2.76
C ALA A 524 45.77 25.38 -3.29
N GLU A 525 45.28 24.21 -3.77
CA GLU A 525 46.15 23.23 -4.42
C GLU A 525 46.70 23.67 -5.77
N ALA A 526 45.95 24.48 -6.52
CA ALA A 526 46.42 25.05 -7.80
C ALA A 526 47.47 26.15 -7.64
N VAL A 527 47.58 26.74 -6.46
CA VAL A 527 48.56 27.82 -6.14
C VAL A 527 49.79 27.26 -5.44
N ALA A 528 49.77 26.02 -4.94
CA ALA A 528 50.89 25.33 -4.30
C ALA A 528 51.69 24.51 -5.32
#